data_0363d2f6ce1b0254e1a892a4b8cf87aa
#
_entry.id   0363d2f6ce1b0254e1a892a4b8cf87aa
#
_cell.length_a   1.000
_cell.length_b   1.000
_cell.length_c   1.000
_cell.angle_alpha   90.00
_cell.angle_beta   90.00
_cell.angle_gamma   90.00
#
_symmetry.space_group_name_H-M   'P 1'
#
loop_
_entity.id
_entity.type
_entity.pdbx_description
1 polymer ?
#
loop_
_entity_poly.entity_id
_entity_poly.type
_entity_poly.pdbx_seq_one_letter_code
_entity_poly.pdbx_strand_id
1 'polypeptide(L)'
;MSLKDILTLIAVTAALVAAEPSAFADKLEEIIQSGVIKIAVPADFPPFGSVGKDGQAEGYDVEVAKLVARDLGVKLELVAVTSPNRIAYLLTGKVDLVISSLGANPERAKVIAFTDAYAPFYLGIFGDAKTEVKSAADLAGKTIGVTRGTIEDAELTRLAPKTATIQRFEDNDPTLSALASGKVDLIATGSAAAGSLARKSPGKAEKKFVLRDSPAHIGVRKDEPDLVAWLNVFIHYHQKPGGELDALAQKWLGESLAGLPPF
;
A
#
# COMPACT_ATOMS: atom_id res chain seq x y z
N MET A 1 46.13 33.22 -40.15
CA MET A 1 44.79 33.17 -39.51
C MET A 1 44.30 34.59 -39.41
N SER A 2 43.17 34.93 -40.01
CA SER A 2 42.66 36.28 -40.00
C SER A 2 41.89 36.56 -38.69
N LEU A 3 41.79 37.84 -38.34
CA LEU A 3 41.06 38.29 -37.12
C LEU A 3 39.60 37.73 -37.11
N LYS A 4 39.00 37.52 -38.29
CA LYS A 4 37.68 36.91 -38.47
C LYS A 4 37.63 35.42 -38.08
N ASP A 5 38.74 34.67 -38.37
CA ASP A 5 38.81 33.25 -38.02
C ASP A 5 38.93 33.03 -36.51
N ILE A 6 39.58 33.95 -35.79
CA ILE A 6 39.72 33.94 -34.33
C ILE A 6 38.38 34.29 -33.65
N LEU A 7 37.64 35.27 -34.17
CA LEU A 7 36.34 35.67 -33.68
C LEU A 7 35.28 34.56 -33.88
N THR A 8 35.35 33.80 -35.00
CA THR A 8 34.44 32.69 -35.27
C THR A 8 34.76 31.49 -34.37
N LEU A 9 36.03 31.25 -34.04
CA LEU A 9 36.42 30.18 -33.12
C LEU A 9 36.01 30.43 -31.68
N ILE A 10 36.03 31.68 -31.23
CA ILE A 10 35.59 32.09 -29.90
C ILE A 10 34.05 32.03 -29.77
N ALA A 11 33.30 32.33 -30.84
CA ALA A 11 31.85 32.26 -30.86
C ALA A 11 31.33 30.78 -30.81
N VAL A 12 32.07 29.83 -31.45
CA VAL A 12 31.73 28.41 -31.44
C VAL A 12 32.01 27.75 -30.07
N THR A 13 33.08 28.20 -29.38
CA THR A 13 33.42 27.70 -28.03
C THR A 13 32.47 28.23 -26.96
N ALA A 14 31.91 29.42 -27.11
CA ALA A 14 30.94 30.00 -26.16
C ALA A 14 29.53 29.37 -26.26
N ALA A 15 29.20 28.76 -27.42
CA ALA A 15 27.88 28.09 -27.60
C ALA A 15 27.83 26.65 -27.04
N LEU A 16 28.96 26.06 -26.66
CA LEU A 16 29.01 24.69 -26.11
C LEU A 16 28.87 24.61 -24.58
N VAL A 17 28.77 25.74 -23.87
CA VAL A 17 28.75 25.78 -22.40
C VAL A 17 27.32 25.92 -21.82
N ALA A 18 26.29 26.02 -22.66
CA ALA A 18 24.93 26.32 -22.21
C ALA A 18 23.93 25.12 -22.34
N ALA A 19 24.43 23.89 -22.42
CA ALA A 19 23.56 22.73 -22.16
C ALA A 19 23.89 22.17 -20.78
N GLU A 20 23.51 22.92 -19.74
CA GLU A 20 23.32 22.29 -18.44
C GLU A 20 22.28 21.17 -18.65
N PRO A 21 22.58 19.89 -18.33
CA PRO A 21 21.51 18.90 -18.24
C PRO A 21 20.51 19.48 -17.23
N SER A 22 19.29 19.72 -17.64
CA SER A 22 18.19 19.93 -16.70
C SER A 22 18.27 18.77 -15.75
N ALA A 23 18.85 18.97 -14.58
CA ALA A 23 18.70 18.04 -13.47
C ALA A 23 17.19 17.92 -13.32
N PHE A 24 16.64 16.77 -13.70
CA PHE A 24 15.26 16.45 -13.33
C PHE A 24 15.24 16.64 -11.82
N ALA A 25 14.50 17.65 -11.35
CA ALA A 25 14.32 17.84 -9.93
C ALA A 25 13.80 16.51 -9.39
N ASP A 26 14.55 15.92 -8.47
CA ASP A 26 14.14 14.71 -7.81
C ASP A 26 12.77 14.92 -7.18
N LYS A 27 11.91 13.92 -7.21
CA LYS A 27 10.54 14.04 -6.70
C LYS A 27 10.49 14.46 -5.24
N LEU A 28 11.46 14.02 -4.44
CA LEU A 28 11.59 14.46 -3.05
C LEU A 28 11.80 15.99 -2.98
N GLU A 29 12.69 16.53 -3.80
CA GLU A 29 12.94 17.97 -3.86
C GLU A 29 11.73 18.74 -4.38
N GLU A 30 11.04 18.23 -5.41
CA GLU A 30 9.80 18.81 -5.95
C GLU A 30 8.72 18.92 -4.87
N ILE A 31 8.52 17.85 -4.05
CA ILE A 31 7.55 17.82 -2.95
C ILE A 31 7.93 18.88 -1.90
N ILE A 32 9.20 18.96 -1.51
CA ILE A 32 9.69 19.93 -0.51
C ILE A 32 9.50 21.35 -1.03
N GLN A 33 9.84 21.62 -2.29
CA GLN A 33 9.72 22.96 -2.90
C GLN A 33 8.26 23.38 -3.11
N SER A 34 7.39 22.45 -3.53
CA SER A 34 5.96 22.73 -3.69
C SER A 34 5.23 22.93 -2.36
N GLY A 35 5.79 22.39 -1.28
CA GLY A 35 5.20 22.42 0.05
C GLY A 35 3.94 21.54 0.20
N VAL A 36 3.71 20.60 -0.73
CA VAL A 36 2.52 19.72 -0.73
C VAL A 36 2.90 18.31 -1.14
N ILE A 37 2.33 17.31 -0.45
CA ILE A 37 2.42 15.90 -0.85
C ILE A 37 1.02 15.30 -0.96
N LYS A 38 0.76 14.53 -2.02
CA LYS A 38 -0.48 13.79 -2.26
C LYS A 38 -0.28 12.32 -1.94
N ILE A 39 -1.00 11.80 -0.96
CA ILE A 39 -0.84 10.42 -0.49
C ILE A 39 -2.16 9.66 -0.63
N ALA A 40 -2.11 8.54 -1.37
CA ALA A 40 -3.23 7.60 -1.45
C ALA A 40 -3.36 6.80 -0.17
N VAL A 41 -4.57 6.78 0.43
CA VAL A 41 -4.91 5.98 1.60
C VAL A 41 -6.18 5.18 1.35
N PRO A 42 -6.38 4.01 2.01
CA PRO A 42 -7.60 3.23 1.80
C PRO A 42 -8.80 3.92 2.43
N ALA A 43 -9.96 3.82 1.77
CA ALA A 43 -11.22 4.36 2.27
C ALA A 43 -12.15 3.31 2.88
N ASP A 44 -11.89 2.02 2.60
CA ASP A 44 -12.77 0.89 2.88
C ASP A 44 -12.05 -0.33 3.50
N PHE A 45 -10.91 -0.10 4.16
CA PHE A 45 -10.09 -1.18 4.71
C PHE A 45 -9.67 -0.93 6.16
N PRO A 46 -10.64 -0.89 7.12
CA PRO A 46 -10.30 -0.73 8.54
C PRO A 46 -9.49 -1.93 9.07
N PRO A 47 -8.52 -1.71 9.96
CA PRO A 47 -8.16 -0.46 10.63
C PRO A 47 -7.10 0.37 9.89
N PHE A 48 -6.71 0.01 8.66
CA PHE A 48 -5.72 0.77 7.89
C PHE A 48 -6.27 2.11 7.40
N GLY A 49 -7.47 2.11 6.82
CA GLY A 49 -8.17 3.33 6.43
C GLY A 49 -9.67 3.11 6.29
N SER A 50 -10.43 4.09 6.75
CA SER A 50 -11.88 4.16 6.65
C SER A 50 -12.34 5.61 6.76
N VAL A 51 -13.62 5.83 6.48
CA VAL A 51 -14.26 7.12 6.74
C VAL A 51 -14.88 7.06 8.13
N GLY A 52 -14.44 7.95 9.00
CA GLY A 52 -14.95 8.09 10.35
C GLY A 52 -16.38 8.64 10.40
N LYS A 53 -16.99 8.67 11.60
CA LYS A 53 -18.36 9.17 11.80
C LYS A 53 -18.51 10.66 11.49
N ASP A 54 -17.43 11.41 11.56
CA ASP A 54 -17.33 12.84 11.21
C ASP A 54 -17.08 13.10 9.72
N GLY A 55 -17.01 12.04 8.92
CA GLY A 55 -16.70 12.11 7.48
C GLY A 55 -15.22 12.28 7.17
N GLN A 56 -14.34 12.27 8.18
CA GLN A 56 -12.89 12.38 7.97
C GLN A 56 -12.26 10.99 7.78
N ALA A 57 -11.15 10.96 7.04
CA ALA A 57 -10.35 9.75 6.92
C ALA A 57 -9.66 9.43 8.25
N GLU A 58 -9.75 8.17 8.69
CA GLU A 58 -9.12 7.66 9.90
C GLU A 58 -8.49 6.28 9.65
N GLY A 59 -7.49 5.91 10.44
CA GLY A 59 -6.85 4.60 10.37
C GLY A 59 -5.32 4.68 10.43
N TYR A 60 -4.69 3.51 10.47
CA TYR A 60 -3.24 3.40 10.58
C TYR A 60 -2.53 4.10 9.43
N ASP A 61 -2.89 3.80 8.18
CA ASP A 61 -2.26 4.38 6.98
C ASP A 61 -2.48 5.90 6.89
N VAL A 62 -3.64 6.38 7.36
CA VAL A 62 -3.94 7.81 7.42
C VAL A 62 -3.00 8.51 8.41
N GLU A 63 -2.76 7.91 9.58
CA GLU A 63 -1.84 8.47 10.57
C GLU A 63 -0.38 8.39 10.09
N VAL A 64 0.02 7.31 9.41
CA VAL A 64 1.34 7.21 8.77
C VAL A 64 1.52 8.30 7.72
N ALA A 65 0.51 8.56 6.88
CA ALA A 65 0.56 9.63 5.89
C ALA A 65 0.72 11.02 6.53
N LYS A 66 0.03 11.27 7.65
CA LYS A 66 0.20 12.52 8.44
C LYS A 66 1.62 12.64 8.99
N LEU A 67 2.19 11.54 9.48
CA LEU A 67 3.53 11.50 10.03
C LEU A 67 4.58 11.78 8.94
N VAL A 68 4.45 11.17 7.76
CA VAL A 68 5.29 11.42 6.58
C VAL A 68 5.27 12.90 6.19
N ALA A 69 4.09 13.49 6.04
CA ALA A 69 3.95 14.90 5.63
C ALA A 69 4.52 15.86 6.67
N ARG A 70 4.32 15.56 7.96
CA ARG A 70 4.91 16.32 9.09
C ARG A 70 6.43 16.33 9.01
N ASP A 71 7.04 15.17 8.83
CA ASP A 71 8.49 15.04 8.83
C ASP A 71 9.15 15.61 7.56
N LEU A 72 8.42 15.63 6.44
CA LEU A 72 8.81 16.38 5.23
C LEU A 72 8.62 17.90 5.40
N GLY A 73 7.86 18.34 6.40
CA GLY A 73 7.53 19.77 6.58
C GLY A 73 6.57 20.32 5.53
N VAL A 74 5.71 19.50 4.94
CA VAL A 74 4.80 19.85 3.84
C VAL A 74 3.34 19.63 4.21
N LYS A 75 2.43 20.26 3.46
CA LYS A 75 0.99 20.05 3.58
C LYS A 75 0.61 18.68 3.02
N LEU A 76 -0.23 17.94 3.73
CA LEU A 76 -0.81 16.67 3.29
C LEU A 76 -2.11 16.88 2.51
N GLU A 77 -2.19 16.25 1.33
CA GLU A 77 -3.42 16.03 0.60
C GLU A 77 -3.71 14.52 0.53
N LEU A 78 -4.74 14.07 1.27
CA LEU A 78 -5.17 12.69 1.26
C LEU A 78 -6.06 12.41 0.04
N VAL A 79 -5.77 11.31 -0.65
CA VAL A 79 -6.57 10.81 -1.77
C VAL A 79 -7.10 9.43 -1.42
N ALA A 80 -8.42 9.32 -1.29
CA ALA A 80 -9.08 8.04 -1.01
C ALA A 80 -8.96 7.10 -2.22
N VAL A 81 -8.54 5.87 -1.97
CA VAL A 81 -8.39 4.84 -3.02
C VAL A 81 -9.00 3.52 -2.57
N THR A 82 -9.34 2.71 -3.56
CA THR A 82 -9.69 1.29 -3.38
C THR A 82 -8.51 0.40 -3.79
N SER A 83 -8.51 -0.85 -3.37
CA SER A 83 -7.42 -1.80 -3.67
C SER A 83 -7.11 -1.92 -5.17
N PRO A 84 -8.09 -1.95 -6.10
CA PRO A 84 -7.81 -2.07 -7.54
C PRO A 84 -7.15 -0.84 -8.16
N ASN A 85 -7.45 0.37 -7.68
CA ASN A 85 -7.06 1.60 -8.38
C ASN A 85 -5.80 2.29 -7.83
N ARG A 86 -5.32 1.92 -6.62
CA ARG A 86 -4.20 2.61 -5.94
C ARG A 86 -2.92 2.69 -6.75
N ILE A 87 -2.52 1.60 -7.45
CA ILE A 87 -1.31 1.60 -8.29
C ILE A 87 -1.50 2.47 -9.53
N ALA A 88 -2.68 2.44 -10.16
CA ALA A 88 -2.97 3.28 -11.32
C ALA A 88 -2.91 4.78 -10.96
N TYR A 89 -3.35 5.17 -9.76
CA TYR A 89 -3.26 6.56 -9.28
C TYR A 89 -1.81 7.01 -9.11
N LEU A 90 -0.93 6.14 -8.62
CA LEU A 90 0.51 6.41 -8.52
C LEU A 90 1.15 6.59 -9.91
N LEU A 91 0.91 5.63 -10.82
CA LEU A 91 1.48 5.64 -12.17
C LEU A 91 1.02 6.83 -13.02
N THR A 92 -0.19 7.33 -12.79
CA THR A 92 -0.73 8.50 -13.50
C THR A 92 -0.41 9.83 -12.83
N GLY A 93 0.37 9.85 -11.76
CA GLY A 93 0.74 11.08 -11.04
C GLY A 93 -0.41 11.75 -10.29
N LYS A 94 -1.53 11.06 -10.07
CA LYS A 94 -2.62 11.57 -9.23
C LYS A 94 -2.22 11.65 -7.76
N VAL A 95 -1.28 10.81 -7.35
CA VAL A 95 -0.67 10.80 -6.02
C VAL A 95 0.85 10.64 -6.14
N ASP A 96 1.56 11.07 -5.11
CA ASP A 96 3.00 10.93 -4.99
C ASP A 96 3.39 9.63 -4.32
N LEU A 97 2.60 9.18 -3.34
CA LEU A 97 2.80 7.94 -2.58
C LEU A 97 1.51 7.13 -2.48
N VAL A 98 1.68 5.83 -2.32
CA VAL A 98 0.61 4.91 -1.91
C VAL A 98 0.94 4.35 -0.53
N ILE A 99 0.21 4.80 0.49
CA ILE A 99 0.20 4.25 1.85
C ILE A 99 -1.18 3.62 2.06
N SER A 100 -1.33 2.37 1.61
CA SER A 100 -2.65 1.72 1.51
C SER A 100 -2.52 0.21 1.67
N SER A 101 -1.96 -0.24 2.81
CA SER A 101 -1.71 -1.67 3.12
C SER A 101 -1.17 -2.45 1.91
N LEU A 102 -0.23 -1.84 1.18
CA LEU A 102 0.22 -2.33 -0.11
C LEU A 102 1.26 -3.44 0.04
N GLY A 103 0.87 -4.69 -0.23
CA GLY A 103 1.80 -5.81 -0.27
C GLY A 103 2.68 -5.78 -1.53
N ALA A 104 3.96 -6.14 -1.35
CA ALA A 104 4.92 -6.26 -2.45
C ALA A 104 4.84 -7.65 -3.11
N ASN A 105 4.99 -7.67 -4.42
CA ASN A 105 5.21 -8.88 -5.21
C ASN A 105 5.98 -8.56 -6.51
N PRO A 106 6.58 -9.58 -7.19
CA PRO A 106 7.37 -9.37 -8.40
C PRO A 106 6.61 -8.69 -9.54
N GLU A 107 5.31 -8.95 -9.69
CA GLU A 107 4.51 -8.34 -10.77
C GLU A 107 4.34 -6.83 -10.55
N ARG A 108 4.01 -6.42 -9.33
CA ARG A 108 3.92 -4.99 -8.95
C ARG A 108 5.29 -4.31 -9.02
N ALA A 109 6.36 -5.01 -8.62
CA ALA A 109 7.73 -4.49 -8.68
C ALA A 109 8.25 -4.25 -10.09
N LYS A 110 7.59 -4.78 -11.15
CA LYS A 110 7.89 -4.41 -12.53
C LYS A 110 7.50 -2.96 -12.86
N VAL A 111 6.53 -2.39 -12.15
CA VAL A 111 5.92 -1.09 -12.51
C VAL A 111 6.07 -0.02 -11.43
N ILE A 112 6.21 -0.40 -10.16
CA ILE A 112 6.44 0.53 -9.04
C ILE A 112 7.63 0.08 -8.18
N ALA A 113 8.16 0.98 -7.36
CA ALA A 113 9.11 0.70 -6.29
C ALA A 113 8.37 0.57 -4.94
N PHE A 114 9.03 -0.08 -3.99
CA PHE A 114 8.53 -0.29 -2.64
C PHE A 114 9.58 0.13 -1.62
N THR A 115 9.12 0.64 -0.49
CA THR A 115 9.96 0.85 0.69
C THR A 115 10.17 -0.45 1.46
N ASP A 116 10.95 -0.43 2.53
CA ASP A 116 10.90 -1.42 3.59
C ASP A 116 9.48 -1.49 4.17
N ALA A 117 9.19 -2.59 4.90
CA ALA A 117 7.88 -2.79 5.49
C ALA A 117 7.60 -1.80 6.62
N TYR A 118 6.40 -1.20 6.65
CA TYR A 118 5.98 -0.29 7.72
C TYR A 118 4.87 -0.87 8.62
N ALA A 119 4.28 -2.02 8.24
CA ALA A 119 3.27 -2.70 9.05
C ALA A 119 3.30 -4.22 8.87
N PRO A 120 3.06 -4.99 9.95
CA PRO A 120 2.85 -6.44 9.85
C PRO A 120 1.51 -6.70 9.16
N PHE A 121 1.48 -7.73 8.29
CA PHE A 121 0.27 -8.10 7.57
C PHE A 121 0.40 -9.52 7.04
N TYR A 122 -0.65 -10.31 7.14
CA TYR A 122 -0.76 -11.58 6.44
C TYR A 122 -2.11 -11.71 5.73
N LEU A 123 -2.11 -12.49 4.69
CA LEU A 123 -3.28 -12.83 3.89
C LEU A 123 -3.78 -14.20 4.32
N GLY A 124 -5.08 -14.36 4.46
CA GLY A 124 -5.65 -15.60 4.91
C GLY A 124 -7.04 -15.88 4.36
N ILE A 125 -7.50 -17.10 4.62
CA ILE A 125 -8.89 -17.50 4.44
C ILE A 125 -9.59 -17.38 5.80
N PHE A 126 -10.73 -16.71 5.78
CA PHE A 126 -11.56 -16.46 6.94
C PHE A 126 -13.01 -16.88 6.68
N GLY A 127 -13.72 -17.29 7.73
CA GLY A 127 -15.10 -17.74 7.62
C GLY A 127 -15.76 -17.93 8.96
N ASP A 128 -17.05 -18.32 8.94
CA ASP A 128 -17.80 -18.63 10.15
C ASP A 128 -17.10 -19.71 10.98
N ALA A 129 -17.14 -19.58 12.30
CA ALA A 129 -16.54 -20.54 13.25
C ALA A 129 -16.91 -22.00 12.95
N LYS A 130 -18.14 -22.21 12.49
CA LYS A 130 -18.68 -23.55 12.19
C LYS A 130 -18.20 -24.12 10.85
N THR A 131 -17.58 -23.31 10.00
CA THR A 131 -17.08 -23.76 8.69
C THR A 131 -15.71 -24.43 8.88
N GLU A 132 -15.64 -25.74 8.71
CA GLU A 132 -14.39 -26.48 8.82
C GLU A 132 -13.60 -26.41 7.50
N VAL A 133 -12.50 -25.66 7.53
CA VAL A 133 -11.54 -25.51 6.43
C VAL A 133 -10.16 -25.33 7.06
N LYS A 134 -9.18 -26.15 6.69
CA LYS A 134 -7.82 -26.13 7.23
C LYS A 134 -6.74 -25.93 6.17
N SER A 135 -7.11 -26.12 4.90
CA SER A 135 -6.18 -26.09 3.77
C SER A 135 -6.88 -25.65 2.49
N ALA A 136 -6.10 -25.38 1.44
CA ALA A 136 -6.63 -25.05 0.13
C ALA A 136 -7.50 -26.17 -0.47
N ALA A 137 -7.24 -27.45 -0.16
CA ALA A 137 -8.03 -28.56 -0.64
C ALA A 137 -9.49 -28.52 -0.12
N ASP A 138 -9.69 -28.03 1.09
CA ASP A 138 -11.00 -27.94 1.74
C ASP A 138 -11.89 -26.81 1.16
N LEU A 139 -11.35 -26.00 0.25
CA LEU A 139 -12.10 -24.99 -0.50
C LEU A 139 -12.98 -25.61 -1.60
N ALA A 140 -12.83 -26.91 -1.88
CA ALA A 140 -13.64 -27.63 -2.86
C ALA A 140 -15.13 -27.50 -2.58
N GLY A 141 -15.91 -27.07 -3.59
CA GLY A 141 -17.35 -26.84 -3.48
C GLY A 141 -17.78 -25.62 -2.66
N LYS A 142 -16.83 -24.80 -2.16
CA LYS A 142 -17.11 -23.57 -1.41
C LYS A 142 -17.15 -22.36 -2.33
N THR A 143 -17.90 -21.35 -1.91
CA THR A 143 -17.87 -20.02 -2.52
C THR A 143 -17.00 -19.09 -1.69
N ILE A 144 -15.94 -18.57 -2.28
CA ILE A 144 -14.97 -17.72 -1.61
C ILE A 144 -15.03 -16.32 -2.21
N GLY A 145 -15.35 -15.32 -1.38
CA GLY A 145 -15.31 -13.90 -1.74
C GLY A 145 -13.88 -13.36 -1.69
N VAL A 146 -13.53 -12.50 -2.63
CA VAL A 146 -12.23 -11.80 -2.65
C VAL A 146 -12.36 -10.45 -3.33
N THR A 147 -11.54 -9.47 -2.92
CA THR A 147 -11.46 -8.18 -3.60
C THR A 147 -10.58 -8.30 -4.83
N ARG A 148 -11.08 -7.88 -6.00
CA ARG A 148 -10.41 -7.94 -7.30
C ARG A 148 -9.06 -7.24 -7.28
N GLY A 149 -8.04 -7.84 -7.92
CA GLY A 149 -6.72 -7.24 -8.12
C GLY A 149 -5.85 -7.14 -6.87
N THR A 150 -6.27 -7.78 -5.78
CA THR A 150 -5.46 -7.93 -4.57
C THR A 150 -4.47 -9.09 -4.71
N ILE A 151 -3.50 -9.18 -3.79
CA ILE A 151 -2.60 -10.36 -3.74
C ILE A 151 -3.40 -11.60 -3.38
N GLU A 152 -4.40 -11.47 -2.50
CA GLU A 152 -5.32 -12.54 -2.10
C GLU A 152 -6.06 -13.15 -3.31
N ASP A 153 -6.50 -12.30 -4.25
CA ASP A 153 -7.16 -12.76 -5.48
C ASP A 153 -6.20 -13.60 -6.34
N ALA A 154 -4.96 -13.15 -6.50
CA ALA A 154 -3.94 -13.89 -7.24
C ALA A 154 -3.59 -15.23 -6.57
N GLU A 155 -3.36 -15.22 -5.25
CA GLU A 155 -3.03 -16.44 -4.49
C GLU A 155 -4.22 -17.43 -4.46
N LEU A 156 -5.44 -16.93 -4.22
CA LEU A 156 -6.64 -17.76 -4.24
C LEU A 156 -6.85 -18.39 -5.63
N THR A 157 -6.68 -17.62 -6.70
CA THR A 157 -6.79 -18.11 -8.08
C THR A 157 -5.81 -19.24 -8.37
N ARG A 158 -4.59 -19.15 -7.82
CA ARG A 158 -3.54 -20.17 -7.99
C ARG A 158 -3.80 -21.44 -7.18
N LEU A 159 -4.36 -21.30 -5.97
CA LEU A 159 -4.44 -22.38 -4.98
C LEU A 159 -5.81 -23.09 -4.94
N ALA A 160 -6.89 -22.41 -5.31
CA ALA A 160 -8.24 -22.94 -5.18
C ALA A 160 -8.47 -24.14 -6.11
N PRO A 161 -9.11 -25.22 -5.62
CA PRO A 161 -9.56 -26.32 -6.45
C PRO A 161 -10.51 -25.84 -7.55
N LYS A 162 -10.55 -26.54 -8.69
CA LYS A 162 -11.44 -26.19 -9.82
C LYS A 162 -12.93 -26.20 -9.46
N THR A 163 -13.31 -26.92 -8.41
CA THR A 163 -14.67 -27.01 -7.90
C THR A 163 -15.04 -25.90 -6.92
N ALA A 164 -14.07 -25.06 -6.51
CA ALA A 164 -14.32 -23.87 -5.73
C ALA A 164 -14.85 -22.74 -6.63
N THR A 165 -15.77 -21.92 -6.10
CA THR A 165 -16.28 -20.73 -6.78
C THR A 165 -15.62 -19.49 -6.19
N ILE A 166 -14.88 -18.74 -7.01
CA ILE A 166 -14.27 -17.46 -6.59
C ILE A 166 -15.19 -16.33 -7.02
N GLN A 167 -15.81 -15.66 -6.02
CA GLN A 167 -16.63 -14.47 -6.26
C GLN A 167 -15.81 -13.22 -6.00
N ARG A 168 -15.55 -12.44 -7.06
CA ARG A 168 -14.76 -11.22 -7.00
C ARG A 168 -15.66 -10.01 -6.80
N PHE A 169 -15.30 -9.18 -5.82
CA PHE A 169 -15.94 -7.91 -5.53
C PHE A 169 -14.99 -6.76 -5.93
N GLU A 170 -15.56 -5.60 -6.25
CA GLU A 170 -14.77 -4.45 -6.67
C GLU A 170 -14.05 -3.75 -5.51
N ASP A 171 -14.62 -3.83 -4.28
CA ASP A 171 -14.11 -3.18 -3.08
C ASP A 171 -14.10 -4.12 -1.87
N ASN A 172 -13.43 -3.70 -0.78
CA ASN A 172 -13.30 -4.52 0.43
C ASN A 172 -14.61 -4.57 1.23
N ASP A 173 -15.36 -3.48 1.35
CA ASP A 173 -16.62 -3.47 2.08
C ASP A 173 -17.65 -4.48 1.53
N PRO A 174 -17.91 -4.58 0.22
CA PRO A 174 -18.73 -5.65 -0.34
C PRO A 174 -18.18 -7.05 -0.06
N THR A 175 -16.85 -7.24 -0.07
CA THR A 175 -16.22 -8.54 0.24
C THR A 175 -16.52 -8.95 1.68
N LEU A 176 -16.27 -8.06 2.64
CA LEU A 176 -16.54 -8.32 4.07
C LEU A 176 -18.05 -8.53 4.34
N SER A 177 -18.90 -7.71 3.72
CA SER A 177 -20.35 -7.80 3.84
C SER A 177 -20.91 -9.10 3.29
N ALA A 178 -20.31 -9.65 2.23
CA ALA A 178 -20.72 -10.92 1.64
C ALA A 178 -20.51 -12.10 2.62
N LEU A 179 -19.41 -12.10 3.40
CA LEU A 179 -19.23 -13.09 4.46
C LEU A 179 -20.21 -12.86 5.61
N ALA A 180 -20.35 -11.63 6.08
CA ALA A 180 -21.24 -11.30 7.20
C ALA A 180 -22.70 -11.71 6.94
N SER A 181 -23.17 -11.54 5.71
CA SER A 181 -24.52 -11.91 5.26
C SER A 181 -24.70 -13.36 4.87
N GLY A 182 -23.63 -14.15 4.78
CA GLY A 182 -23.68 -15.54 4.33
C GLY A 182 -23.84 -15.69 2.80
N LYS A 183 -23.59 -14.62 2.02
CA LYS A 183 -23.60 -14.67 0.55
C LYS A 183 -22.45 -15.52 0.00
N VAL A 184 -21.34 -15.59 0.73
CA VAL A 184 -20.19 -16.46 0.48
C VAL A 184 -19.88 -17.27 1.74
N ASP A 185 -19.30 -18.47 1.58
CA ASP A 185 -18.93 -19.33 2.69
C ASP A 185 -17.68 -18.84 3.42
N LEU A 186 -16.75 -18.25 2.66
CA LEU A 186 -15.43 -17.82 3.09
C LEU A 186 -15.05 -16.50 2.39
N ILE A 187 -14.07 -15.82 2.94
CA ILE A 187 -13.37 -14.73 2.22
C ILE A 187 -11.86 -14.94 2.26
N ALA A 188 -11.19 -14.51 1.19
CA ALA A 188 -9.76 -14.26 1.16
C ALA A 188 -9.52 -12.77 1.39
N THR A 189 -8.87 -12.40 2.49
CA THR A 189 -8.60 -11.01 2.84
C THR A 189 -7.40 -10.90 3.78
N GLY A 190 -7.01 -9.69 4.11
CA GLY A 190 -5.96 -9.42 5.08
C GLY A 190 -6.41 -9.61 6.53
N SER A 191 -5.47 -10.02 7.38
CA SER A 191 -5.68 -10.33 8.79
C SER A 191 -6.39 -9.21 9.57
N ALA A 192 -6.00 -7.96 9.33
CA ALA A 192 -6.53 -6.82 10.07
C ALA A 192 -8.01 -6.52 9.71
N ALA A 193 -8.38 -6.63 8.41
CA ALA A 193 -9.76 -6.44 7.97
C ALA A 193 -10.67 -7.57 8.50
N ALA A 194 -10.20 -8.82 8.45
CA ALA A 194 -10.91 -9.94 9.07
C ALA A 194 -11.07 -9.75 10.58
N GLY A 195 -10.03 -9.29 11.28
CA GLY A 195 -10.09 -8.97 12.71
C GLY A 195 -11.09 -7.85 13.02
N SER A 196 -11.18 -6.84 12.15
CA SER A 196 -12.19 -5.79 12.28
C SER A 196 -13.62 -6.34 12.13
N LEU A 197 -13.84 -7.22 11.16
CA LEU A 197 -15.14 -7.90 11.00
C LEU A 197 -15.45 -8.82 12.18
N ALA A 198 -14.48 -9.57 12.69
CA ALA A 198 -14.66 -10.45 13.84
C ALA A 198 -15.07 -9.68 15.11
N ARG A 199 -14.54 -8.46 15.32
CA ARG A 199 -14.95 -7.59 16.44
C ARG A 199 -16.39 -7.10 16.27
N LYS A 200 -16.84 -6.79 15.06
CA LYS A 200 -18.21 -6.33 14.77
C LYS A 200 -19.23 -7.48 14.77
N SER A 201 -18.77 -8.67 14.39
CA SER A 201 -19.63 -9.86 14.23
C SER A 201 -18.87 -11.10 14.75
N PRO A 202 -18.86 -11.33 16.08
CA PRO A 202 -18.14 -12.45 16.67
C PRO A 202 -18.52 -13.79 16.05
N GLY A 203 -17.52 -14.62 15.76
CA GLY A 203 -17.69 -15.96 15.15
C GLY A 203 -17.87 -15.95 13.64
N LYS A 204 -17.95 -14.78 12.98
CA LYS A 204 -18.17 -14.70 11.51
C LYS A 204 -16.88 -14.70 10.67
N ALA A 205 -15.76 -14.25 11.23
CA ALA A 205 -14.51 -14.12 10.50
C ALA A 205 -13.34 -14.74 11.25
N GLU A 206 -13.47 -16.01 11.58
CA GLU A 206 -12.38 -16.79 12.16
C GLU A 206 -11.37 -17.20 11.08
N LYS A 207 -10.08 -17.10 11.44
CA LYS A 207 -8.99 -17.55 10.59
C LYS A 207 -9.07 -19.05 10.34
N LYS A 208 -9.07 -19.47 9.10
CA LYS A 208 -9.03 -20.87 8.67
C LYS A 208 -7.58 -21.30 8.40
N PHE A 209 -6.89 -20.63 7.51
CA PHE A 209 -5.46 -20.79 7.28
C PHE A 209 -4.84 -19.54 6.66
N VAL A 210 -3.51 -19.44 6.77
CA VAL A 210 -2.74 -18.37 6.17
C VAL A 210 -2.44 -18.72 4.72
N LEU A 211 -2.73 -17.78 3.80
CA LEU A 211 -2.34 -17.89 2.40
C LEU A 211 -0.87 -17.47 2.22
N ARG A 212 -0.48 -16.37 2.85
CA ARG A 212 0.84 -15.77 2.70
C ARG A 212 1.09 -14.68 3.73
N ASP A 213 2.34 -14.57 4.21
CA ASP A 213 2.83 -13.35 4.85
C ASP A 213 3.04 -12.27 3.78
N SER A 214 2.57 -11.07 4.05
CA SER A 214 2.58 -9.96 3.09
C SER A 214 2.66 -8.63 3.83
N PRO A 215 3.81 -8.30 4.44
CA PRO A 215 4.00 -7.01 5.09
C PRO A 215 3.57 -5.85 4.19
N ALA A 216 3.10 -4.76 4.79
CA ALA A 216 2.70 -3.59 4.04
C ALA A 216 3.90 -2.67 3.78
N HIS A 217 3.99 -2.15 2.56
CA HIS A 217 5.04 -1.27 2.07
C HIS A 217 4.44 0.01 1.48
N ILE A 218 5.19 1.10 1.49
CA ILE A 218 4.82 2.32 0.78
C ILE A 218 5.18 2.13 -0.69
N GLY A 219 4.24 2.41 -1.58
CA GLY A 219 4.47 2.38 -3.03
C GLY A 219 4.92 3.74 -3.55
N VAL A 220 5.95 3.73 -4.39
CA VAL A 220 6.58 4.91 -5.02
C VAL A 220 6.78 4.64 -6.50
N ARG A 221 6.82 5.64 -7.38
CA ARG A 221 7.21 5.44 -8.78
C ARG A 221 8.66 4.95 -8.87
N LYS A 222 8.97 4.19 -9.92
CA LYS A 222 10.29 3.52 -10.04
C LYS A 222 11.45 4.50 -10.26
N ASP A 223 11.18 5.64 -10.82
CA ASP A 223 12.14 6.69 -11.16
C ASP A 223 12.37 7.69 -10.02
N GLU A 224 11.96 7.34 -8.80
CA GLU A 224 12.06 8.20 -7.61
C GLU A 224 12.88 7.54 -6.47
N PRO A 225 14.14 7.12 -6.72
CA PRO A 225 14.93 6.38 -5.74
C PRO A 225 15.25 7.17 -4.46
N ASP A 226 15.41 8.49 -4.56
CA ASP A 226 15.75 9.34 -3.41
C ASP A 226 14.55 9.48 -2.47
N LEU A 227 13.33 9.52 -3.01
CA LEU A 227 12.11 9.47 -2.21
C LEU A 227 11.97 8.12 -1.48
N VAL A 228 12.30 7.00 -2.14
CA VAL A 228 12.34 5.67 -1.49
C VAL A 228 13.38 5.64 -0.38
N ALA A 229 14.59 6.17 -0.63
CA ALA A 229 15.66 6.22 0.37
C ALA A 229 15.27 7.04 1.59
N TRP A 230 14.66 8.22 1.40
CA TRP A 230 14.16 9.05 2.48
C TRP A 230 13.09 8.32 3.30
N LEU A 231 12.11 7.70 2.63
CA LEU A 231 11.04 6.93 3.28
C LEU A 231 11.58 5.75 4.08
N ASN A 232 12.62 5.07 3.63
CA ASN A 232 13.26 4.00 4.39
C ASN A 232 13.94 4.53 5.65
N VAL A 233 14.62 5.69 5.59
CA VAL A 233 15.15 6.36 6.77
C VAL A 233 14.02 6.72 7.75
N PHE A 234 12.92 7.29 7.25
CA PHE A 234 11.71 7.60 8.03
C PHE A 234 11.16 6.35 8.73
N ILE A 235 10.96 5.24 8.00
CA ILE A 235 10.47 3.98 8.55
C ILE A 235 11.41 3.49 9.66
N HIS A 236 12.71 3.38 9.39
CA HIS A 236 13.69 2.88 10.36
C HIS A 236 13.82 3.77 11.60
N TYR A 237 13.62 5.08 11.46
CA TYR A 237 13.66 6.01 12.59
C TYR A 237 12.47 5.80 13.53
N HIS A 238 11.25 5.65 12.97
CA HIS A 238 10.01 5.62 13.71
C HIS A 238 9.50 4.20 14.10
N GLN A 239 10.02 3.13 13.49
CA GLN A 239 9.58 1.76 13.79
C GLN A 239 10.21 1.15 15.05
N LYS A 240 11.22 1.80 15.64
CA LYS A 240 11.88 1.31 16.85
C LYS A 240 10.87 1.17 17.99
N PRO A 241 11.08 0.23 18.94
CA PRO A 241 10.22 0.10 20.11
C PRO A 241 10.01 1.46 20.81
N GLY A 242 8.75 1.87 20.95
CA GLY A 242 8.38 3.18 21.48
C GLY A 242 8.48 4.35 20.48
N GLY A 243 8.86 4.13 19.24
CA GLY A 243 8.77 5.12 18.16
C GLY A 243 7.35 5.36 17.71
N GLU A 244 7.12 6.42 16.91
CA GLU A 244 5.78 6.85 16.57
C GLU A 244 5.05 5.84 15.67
N LEU A 245 5.73 5.19 14.71
CA LEU A 245 5.13 4.10 13.92
C LEU A 245 4.75 2.90 14.78
N ASP A 246 5.62 2.50 15.73
CA ASP A 246 5.31 1.40 16.66
C ASP A 246 4.10 1.75 17.54
N ALA A 247 4.03 2.96 18.06
CA ALA A 247 2.89 3.44 18.84
C ALA A 247 1.57 3.45 18.03
N LEU A 248 1.64 3.88 16.76
CA LEU A 248 0.50 3.84 15.85
C LEU A 248 0.06 2.39 15.55
N ALA A 249 1.02 1.48 15.33
CA ALA A 249 0.72 0.07 15.10
C ALA A 249 0.04 -0.57 16.32
N GLN A 250 0.55 -0.32 17.52
CA GLN A 250 -0.09 -0.79 18.75
C GLN A 250 -1.51 -0.24 18.90
N LYS A 251 -1.72 1.07 18.61
CA LYS A 251 -3.04 1.72 18.70
C LYS A 251 -4.05 1.14 17.72
N TRP A 252 -3.67 0.98 16.45
CA TRP A 252 -4.61 0.65 15.38
C TRP A 252 -4.66 -0.83 15.06
N LEU A 253 -3.50 -1.52 15.08
CA LEU A 253 -3.37 -2.92 14.69
C LEU A 253 -3.36 -3.86 15.89
N GLY A 254 -3.02 -3.35 17.09
CA GLY A 254 -2.87 -4.15 18.30
C GLY A 254 -1.56 -4.94 18.35
N GLU A 255 -0.59 -4.60 17.50
CA GLU A 255 0.69 -5.29 17.35
C GLU A 255 1.85 -4.30 17.36
N SER A 256 3.02 -4.75 17.89
CA SER A 256 4.26 -3.99 17.79
C SER A 256 4.95 -4.25 16.45
N LEU A 257 5.73 -3.27 15.97
CA LEU A 257 6.56 -3.43 14.78
C LEU A 257 7.88 -4.16 15.06
N ALA A 258 8.17 -4.48 16.33
CA ALA A 258 9.35 -5.27 16.71
C ALA A 258 9.32 -6.63 16.01
N GLY A 259 10.19 -6.84 15.03
CA GLY A 259 10.28 -8.10 14.28
C GLY A 259 9.72 -8.05 12.87
N LEU A 260 9.35 -6.87 12.34
CA LEU A 260 9.17 -6.73 10.90
C LEU A 260 10.47 -7.13 10.18
N PRO A 261 10.40 -8.04 9.20
CA PRO A 261 11.59 -8.41 8.45
C PRO A 261 12.10 -7.20 7.66
N PRO A 262 13.43 -7.02 7.56
CA PRO A 262 13.98 -6.12 6.56
C PRO A 262 13.57 -6.63 5.16
N PHE A 263 13.51 -5.72 4.19
CA PHE A 263 13.19 -6.06 2.78
C PHE A 263 14.29 -6.92 2.17
#